data_74279b2e4a24a2ea55bf29bcafc5bb93
#
_entry.id   74279b2e4a24a2ea55bf29bcafc5bb93
#
_cell.length_a   1.000
_cell.length_b   1.000
_cell.length_c   1.000
_cell.angle_alpha   90.00
_cell.angle_beta   90.00
_cell.angle_gamma   90.00
#
_symmetry.space_group_name_H-M   'P 1'
#
loop_
_entity.id
_entity.type
_entity.pdbx_description
1 polymer ?
#
loop_
_entity_poly.entity_id
_entity_poly.type
_entity_poly.pdbx_seq_one_letter_code
_entity_poly.pdbx_strand_id
1 'polypeptide(L)'
;AMARQGGLGVIHKNMGVEEQADEVQKVKRSENGVISNPFFLTPEESVYEAEALMGKYRISGVPIVDNKEDRNLVGILTNRDLRFIEDFSIKIVDVMTQENLITAPVNTTLEEAEKILQKHKIEKLPLVKDGRLEGLITIKDIEKVIEFPNAAKDEHGRLLVAAAIGISKDTDIRAQKLVEAGVDVLVIDTAHGHSKGVIDQVKHIKKTYPEITLVAGNVATAEATKDLFEA
;
A
#
# COMPACT_ATOMS: atom_id res chain seq x y z
N ALA A 1 -4.21 5.13 -11.03
CA ALA A 1 -4.05 5.50 -12.44
C ALA A 1 -2.89 6.48 -12.64
N MET A 2 -2.89 7.68 -11.99
CA MET A 2 -1.88 8.74 -12.21
C MET A 2 -0.44 8.25 -12.03
N ALA A 3 -0.13 7.65 -10.90
CA ALA A 3 1.23 7.18 -10.60
C ALA A 3 1.74 6.13 -11.60
N ARG A 4 0.88 5.25 -12.13
CA ARG A 4 1.26 4.30 -13.19
C ARG A 4 1.71 4.98 -14.47
N GLN A 5 1.22 6.20 -14.75
CA GLN A 5 1.60 7.00 -15.91
C GLN A 5 2.72 8.01 -15.62
N GLY A 6 3.45 7.83 -14.51
CA GLY A 6 4.57 8.69 -14.12
C GLY A 6 4.17 9.99 -13.41
N GLY A 7 2.89 10.17 -13.09
CA GLY A 7 2.39 11.35 -12.38
C GLY A 7 2.19 11.11 -10.88
N LEU A 8 1.70 12.12 -10.18
CA LEU A 8 1.30 12.06 -8.78
C LEU A 8 -0.19 12.38 -8.64
N GLY A 9 -0.97 11.41 -8.16
CA GLY A 9 -2.39 11.60 -7.86
C GLY A 9 -2.59 12.13 -6.44
N VAL A 10 -3.54 13.05 -6.28
CA VAL A 10 -3.90 13.62 -4.97
C VAL A 10 -5.28 13.09 -4.55
N ILE A 11 -5.35 12.37 -3.43
CA ILE A 11 -6.62 11.92 -2.85
C ILE A 11 -7.26 13.10 -2.13
N HIS A 12 -8.49 13.44 -2.52
CA HIS A 12 -9.21 14.60 -1.97
C HIS A 12 -9.63 14.36 -0.51
N LYS A 13 -9.83 15.46 0.23
CA LYS A 13 -10.22 15.45 1.64
C LYS A 13 -11.74 15.41 1.90
N ASN A 14 -12.56 15.40 0.85
CA ASN A 14 -14.02 15.38 0.99
C ASN A 14 -14.55 13.97 1.31
N MET A 15 -14.00 13.39 2.38
CA MET A 15 -14.35 12.08 2.94
C MET A 15 -13.87 12.00 4.39
N GLY A 16 -14.27 10.95 5.11
CA GLY A 16 -13.80 10.69 6.47
C GLY A 16 -12.28 10.52 6.55
N VAL A 17 -11.70 10.76 7.72
CA VAL A 17 -10.25 10.64 7.95
C VAL A 17 -9.77 9.23 7.67
N GLU A 18 -10.44 8.23 8.24
CA GLU A 18 -10.08 6.81 8.05
C GLU A 18 -10.30 6.37 6.60
N GLU A 19 -11.37 6.83 5.95
CA GLU A 19 -11.65 6.53 4.56
C GLU A 19 -10.54 7.05 3.64
N GLN A 20 -10.04 8.27 3.87
CA GLN A 20 -8.94 8.83 3.08
C GLN A 20 -7.63 8.06 3.32
N ALA A 21 -7.35 7.67 4.54
CA ALA A 21 -6.20 6.83 4.86
C ALA A 21 -6.29 5.45 4.20
N ASP A 22 -7.48 4.83 4.18
CA ASP A 22 -7.72 3.58 3.46
C ASP A 22 -7.45 3.72 1.95
N GLU A 23 -7.83 4.85 1.32
CA GLU A 23 -7.54 5.09 -0.10
C GLU A 23 -6.02 5.25 -0.35
N VAL A 24 -5.28 5.91 0.55
CA VAL A 24 -3.80 5.94 0.51
C VAL A 24 -3.23 4.53 0.57
N GLN A 25 -3.69 3.72 1.53
CA GLN A 25 -3.22 2.33 1.67
C GLN A 25 -3.51 1.50 0.42
N LYS A 26 -4.69 1.65 -0.21
CA LYS A 26 -5.01 0.97 -1.47
C LYS A 26 -4.02 1.30 -2.58
N VAL A 27 -3.57 2.57 -2.68
CA VAL A 27 -2.55 2.95 -3.66
C VAL A 27 -1.20 2.33 -3.31
N LYS A 28 -0.75 2.44 -2.05
CA LYS A 28 0.53 1.89 -1.59
C LYS A 28 0.62 0.38 -1.71
N ARG A 29 -0.50 -0.31 -1.59
CA ARG A 29 -0.60 -1.77 -1.73
C ARG A 29 -0.99 -2.22 -3.14
N SER A 30 -1.20 -1.27 -4.08
CA SER A 30 -1.51 -1.66 -5.45
C SER A 30 -0.33 -2.36 -6.10
N GLU A 31 -0.62 -3.47 -6.77
CA GLU A 31 0.33 -4.31 -7.49
C GLU A 31 1.24 -3.49 -8.41
N ASN A 32 2.54 -3.51 -8.17
CA ASN A 32 3.52 -2.77 -8.99
C ASN A 32 4.98 -3.16 -8.71
N GLY A 33 5.26 -4.44 -8.64
CA GLY A 33 6.57 -5.01 -8.37
C GLY A 33 6.56 -5.91 -7.15
N VAL A 34 7.55 -5.81 -6.27
CA VAL A 34 7.61 -6.58 -5.03
C VAL A 34 6.72 -5.94 -3.97
N ILE A 35 5.79 -6.71 -3.42
CA ILE A 35 4.97 -6.31 -2.27
C ILE A 35 5.79 -6.54 -1.00
N SER A 36 6.38 -5.49 -0.42
CA SER A 36 7.24 -5.55 0.78
C SER A 36 6.42 -5.52 2.02
N ASN A 37 5.54 -6.00 2.43
CA ASN A 37 4.68 -6.20 3.60
C ASN A 37 3.31 -6.70 3.15
N PRO A 38 3.26 -7.93 2.60
CA PRO A 38 2.03 -8.49 2.11
C PRO A 38 1.02 -8.68 3.24
N PHE A 39 -0.26 -8.67 2.89
CA PHE A 39 -1.27 -9.19 3.80
C PHE A 39 -0.98 -10.66 4.09
N PHE A 40 -1.23 -11.08 5.30
CA PHE A 40 -1.18 -12.47 5.72
C PHE A 40 -2.32 -12.75 6.68
N LEU A 41 -2.66 -14.01 6.81
CA LEU A 41 -3.60 -14.53 7.81
C LEU A 41 -2.94 -15.70 8.54
N THR A 42 -3.60 -16.18 9.59
CA THR A 42 -3.15 -17.34 10.35
C THR A 42 -4.05 -18.55 10.08
N PRO A 43 -3.57 -19.79 10.32
CA PRO A 43 -4.36 -21.00 10.09
C PRO A 43 -5.68 -21.08 10.85
N GLU A 44 -5.75 -20.41 12.01
CA GLU A 44 -6.91 -20.44 12.90
C GLU A 44 -8.03 -19.46 12.51
N GLU A 45 -7.71 -18.48 11.67
CA GLU A 45 -8.70 -17.54 11.14
C GLU A 45 -9.65 -18.26 10.16
N SER A 46 -10.85 -17.72 9.96
CA SER A 46 -11.90 -18.34 9.12
C SER A 46 -11.71 -18.00 7.65
N VAL A 47 -12.26 -18.86 6.79
CA VAL A 47 -12.36 -18.59 5.34
C VAL A 47 -13.14 -17.31 5.08
N TYR A 48 -14.15 -16.97 5.91
CA TYR A 48 -14.90 -15.72 5.81
C TYR A 48 -13.99 -14.48 5.98
N GLU A 49 -13.07 -14.50 6.95
CA GLU A 49 -12.12 -13.41 7.14
C GLU A 49 -11.16 -13.28 5.96
N ALA A 50 -10.76 -14.41 5.38
CA ALA A 50 -9.93 -14.43 4.18
C ALA A 50 -10.66 -13.84 2.97
N GLU A 51 -11.92 -14.23 2.75
CA GLU A 51 -12.73 -13.70 1.66
C GLU A 51 -12.99 -12.19 1.81
N ALA A 52 -13.33 -11.76 3.03
CA ALA A 52 -13.53 -10.34 3.34
C ALA A 52 -12.26 -9.52 3.06
N LEU A 53 -11.08 -10.00 3.49
CA LEU A 53 -9.80 -9.38 3.23
C LEU A 53 -9.52 -9.32 1.72
N MET A 54 -9.65 -10.45 1.04
CA MET A 54 -9.36 -10.58 -0.39
C MET A 54 -10.32 -9.71 -1.22
N GLY A 55 -11.60 -9.66 -0.87
CA GLY A 55 -12.60 -8.79 -1.50
C GLY A 55 -12.33 -7.30 -1.28
N LYS A 56 -12.06 -6.89 -0.02
CA LYS A 56 -11.76 -5.49 0.34
C LYS A 56 -10.58 -4.94 -0.49
N TYR A 57 -9.52 -5.73 -0.64
CA TYR A 57 -8.29 -5.29 -1.30
C TYR A 57 -8.14 -5.79 -2.74
N ARG A 58 -9.14 -6.52 -3.27
CA ARG A 58 -9.18 -7.08 -4.62
C ARG A 58 -7.95 -7.93 -4.96
N ILE A 59 -7.49 -8.70 -3.98
CA ILE A 59 -6.39 -9.66 -4.13
C ILE A 59 -6.93 -11.07 -4.32
N SER A 60 -6.20 -11.90 -5.06
CA SER A 60 -6.63 -13.26 -5.43
C SER A 60 -6.00 -14.35 -4.58
N GLY A 61 -5.38 -13.99 -3.47
CA GLY A 61 -4.83 -14.92 -2.50
C GLY A 61 -3.89 -14.25 -1.51
N VAL A 62 -3.65 -14.92 -0.40
CA VAL A 62 -2.95 -14.40 0.76
C VAL A 62 -2.02 -15.49 1.33
N PRO A 63 -0.76 -15.16 1.68
CA PRO A 63 0.12 -16.03 2.46
C PRO A 63 -0.45 -16.29 3.85
N ILE A 64 -0.23 -17.51 4.35
CA ILE A 64 -0.64 -17.92 5.69
C ILE A 64 0.62 -18.12 6.53
N VAL A 65 0.65 -17.51 7.71
CA VAL A 65 1.79 -17.56 8.63
C VAL A 65 1.38 -18.20 9.95
N ASP A 66 2.34 -18.79 10.66
CA ASP A 66 2.09 -19.48 11.93
C ASP A 66 1.47 -18.57 13.00
N ASN A 67 2.00 -17.35 13.13
CA ASN A 67 1.52 -16.34 14.06
C ASN A 67 1.88 -14.92 13.56
N LYS A 68 1.32 -13.89 14.22
CA LYS A 68 1.48 -12.47 13.79
C LYS A 68 2.85 -11.86 14.19
N GLU A 69 3.56 -12.48 15.13
CA GLU A 69 4.86 -12.04 15.63
C GLU A 69 6.01 -12.56 14.75
N ASP A 70 6.13 -13.88 14.64
CA ASP A 70 7.23 -14.56 13.94
C ASP A 70 7.02 -14.56 12.42
N ARG A 71 5.76 -14.69 11.98
CA ARG A 71 5.35 -14.69 10.56
C ARG A 71 6.04 -15.77 9.72
N ASN A 72 6.31 -16.96 10.31
CA ASN A 72 6.84 -18.07 9.53
C ASN A 72 5.77 -18.54 8.53
N LEU A 73 6.15 -18.64 7.26
CA LEU A 73 5.23 -19.06 6.21
C LEU A 73 4.85 -20.53 6.38
N VAL A 74 3.57 -20.82 6.55
CA VAL A 74 3.04 -22.19 6.70
C VAL A 74 2.08 -22.59 5.60
N GLY A 75 1.61 -21.65 4.79
CA GLY A 75 0.67 -21.95 3.72
C GLY A 75 0.42 -20.77 2.79
N ILE A 76 -0.42 -21.02 1.81
CA ILE A 76 -1.00 -19.99 0.95
C ILE A 76 -2.46 -20.32 0.68
N LEU A 77 -3.32 -19.31 0.71
CA LEU A 77 -4.74 -19.42 0.36
C LEU A 77 -5.02 -18.57 -0.88
N THR A 78 -5.69 -19.13 -1.85
CA THR A 78 -6.00 -18.47 -3.13
C THR A 78 -7.46 -18.64 -3.51
N ASN A 79 -7.94 -17.83 -4.47
CA ASN A 79 -9.29 -18.01 -5.04
C ASN A 79 -9.52 -19.44 -5.60
N ARG A 80 -8.46 -20.15 -5.97
CA ARG A 80 -8.57 -21.55 -6.44
C ARG A 80 -8.97 -22.47 -5.31
N ASP A 81 -8.41 -22.28 -4.12
CA ASP A 81 -8.70 -23.07 -2.93
C ASP A 81 -10.12 -22.81 -2.42
N LEU A 82 -10.63 -21.57 -2.61
CA LEU A 82 -11.98 -21.15 -2.18
C LEU A 82 -13.11 -21.50 -3.15
N ARG A 83 -12.80 -21.90 -4.39
CA ARG A 83 -13.77 -21.99 -5.51
C ARG A 83 -15.01 -22.84 -5.22
N PHE A 84 -14.88 -23.87 -4.40
CA PHE A 84 -15.94 -24.85 -4.13
C PHE A 84 -16.30 -24.92 -2.65
N ILE A 85 -15.88 -23.93 -1.86
CA ILE A 85 -16.21 -23.85 -0.44
C ILE A 85 -17.63 -23.28 -0.30
N GLU A 86 -18.51 -23.99 0.37
CA GLU A 86 -19.88 -23.57 0.67
C GLU A 86 -19.98 -23.04 2.11
N ASP A 87 -19.19 -23.59 3.04
CA ASP A 87 -19.16 -23.16 4.43
C ASP A 87 -17.93 -22.28 4.71
N PHE A 88 -18.14 -20.98 4.78
CA PHE A 88 -17.09 -20.00 5.06
C PHE A 88 -16.70 -19.89 6.54
N SER A 89 -17.38 -20.63 7.43
CA SER A 89 -17.06 -20.67 8.87
C SER A 89 -15.88 -21.58 9.21
N ILE A 90 -15.45 -22.45 8.28
CA ILE A 90 -14.31 -23.34 8.46
C ILE A 90 -13.00 -22.58 8.57
N LYS A 91 -12.00 -23.21 9.19
CA LYS A 91 -10.68 -22.61 9.36
C LYS A 91 -9.87 -22.64 8.07
N ILE A 92 -8.99 -21.68 7.93
CA ILE A 92 -8.06 -21.56 6.79
C ILE A 92 -7.20 -22.80 6.67
N VAL A 93 -6.75 -23.40 7.79
CA VAL A 93 -5.93 -24.61 7.80
C VAL A 93 -6.55 -25.81 7.09
N ASP A 94 -7.87 -25.86 7.04
CA ASP A 94 -8.60 -27.00 6.42
C ASP A 94 -8.64 -26.91 4.88
N VAL A 95 -8.31 -25.73 4.31
CA VAL A 95 -8.44 -25.47 2.88
C VAL A 95 -7.20 -24.89 2.21
N MET A 96 -6.25 -24.34 2.99
CA MET A 96 -5.03 -23.74 2.44
C MET A 96 -4.10 -24.78 1.82
N THR A 97 -3.31 -24.37 0.84
CA THR A 97 -2.19 -25.14 0.34
C THR A 97 -1.03 -25.06 1.33
N GLN A 98 -0.61 -26.21 1.88
CA GLN A 98 0.47 -26.32 2.89
C GLN A 98 1.69 -27.07 2.35
N GLU A 99 1.47 -28.04 1.45
CA GLU A 99 2.54 -28.88 0.93
C GLU A 99 3.19 -28.30 -0.31
N ASN A 100 4.50 -28.55 -0.47
CA ASN A 100 5.26 -28.12 -1.64
C ASN A 100 5.17 -26.62 -1.94
N LEU A 101 5.18 -25.80 -0.88
CA LEU A 101 5.17 -24.34 -1.01
C LEU A 101 6.41 -23.89 -1.78
N ILE A 102 6.18 -23.20 -2.88
CA ILE A 102 7.25 -22.57 -3.66
C ILE A 102 7.49 -21.17 -3.11
N THR A 103 8.71 -20.93 -2.66
CA THR A 103 9.17 -19.64 -2.11
C THR A 103 10.46 -19.21 -2.78
N ALA A 104 10.85 -17.95 -2.57
CA ALA A 104 12.13 -17.43 -3.03
C ALA A 104 12.73 -16.49 -1.96
N PRO A 105 14.06 -16.22 -2.01
CA PRO A 105 14.72 -15.25 -1.15
C PRO A 105 14.20 -13.82 -1.39
N VAL A 106 14.33 -12.93 -0.38
CA VAL A 106 13.87 -11.52 -0.44
C VAL A 106 14.53 -10.69 -1.55
N ASN A 107 15.73 -11.07 -1.99
CA ASN A 107 16.47 -10.38 -3.03
C ASN A 107 16.20 -10.93 -4.44
N THR A 108 15.20 -11.79 -4.62
CA THR A 108 14.82 -12.34 -5.92
C THR A 108 14.34 -11.20 -6.83
N THR A 109 14.93 -11.12 -8.01
CA THR A 109 14.52 -10.16 -9.04
C THR A 109 13.20 -10.55 -9.69
N LEU A 110 12.51 -9.60 -10.32
CA LEU A 110 11.26 -9.89 -11.04
C LEU A 110 11.46 -10.89 -12.18
N GLU A 111 12.59 -10.85 -12.87
CA GLU A 111 12.94 -11.80 -13.94
C GLU A 111 13.13 -13.23 -13.41
N GLU A 112 13.77 -13.38 -12.26
CA GLU A 112 13.92 -14.69 -11.59
C GLU A 112 12.57 -15.19 -11.09
N ALA A 113 11.76 -14.30 -10.49
CA ALA A 113 10.42 -14.61 -10.03
C ALA A 113 9.53 -15.10 -11.18
N GLU A 114 9.57 -14.43 -12.35
CA GLU A 114 8.82 -14.83 -13.54
C GLU A 114 9.15 -16.27 -13.95
N LYS A 115 10.44 -16.63 -14.00
CA LYS A 115 10.88 -18.00 -14.33
C LYS A 115 10.38 -19.03 -13.33
N ILE A 116 10.38 -18.70 -12.03
CA ILE A 116 9.88 -19.58 -10.96
C ILE A 116 8.35 -19.75 -11.10
N LEU A 117 7.61 -18.65 -11.26
CA LEU A 117 6.16 -18.65 -11.42
C LEU A 117 5.74 -19.50 -12.64
N GLN A 118 6.43 -19.31 -13.79
CA GLN A 118 6.18 -20.05 -15.01
C GLN A 118 6.50 -21.55 -14.86
N LYS A 119 7.67 -21.88 -14.30
CA LYS A 119 8.13 -23.26 -14.10
C LYS A 119 7.16 -24.05 -13.23
N HIS A 120 6.69 -23.45 -12.15
CA HIS A 120 5.82 -24.12 -11.18
C HIS A 120 4.33 -23.90 -11.44
N LYS A 121 3.96 -23.11 -12.47
CA LYS A 121 2.58 -22.79 -12.86
C LYS A 121 1.77 -22.19 -11.70
N ILE A 122 2.42 -21.33 -10.90
CA ILE A 122 1.83 -20.60 -9.79
C ILE A 122 1.72 -19.10 -10.12
N GLU A 123 0.79 -18.41 -9.47
CA GLU A 123 0.53 -16.98 -9.71
C GLU A 123 1.16 -16.07 -8.63
N LYS A 124 1.60 -16.67 -7.53
CA LYS A 124 2.11 -15.95 -6.35
C LYS A 124 3.33 -16.63 -5.82
N LEU A 125 4.36 -15.83 -5.55
CA LEU A 125 5.64 -16.29 -5.03
C LEU A 125 5.94 -15.55 -3.71
N PRO A 126 5.71 -16.19 -2.56
CA PRO A 126 6.13 -15.63 -1.28
C PRO A 126 7.65 -15.49 -1.22
N LEU A 127 8.12 -14.35 -0.74
CA LEU A 127 9.52 -14.08 -0.46
C LEU A 127 9.78 -14.29 1.02
N VAL A 128 10.75 -15.14 1.33
CA VAL A 128 11.05 -15.52 2.70
C VAL A 128 12.52 -15.27 3.06
N LYS A 129 12.75 -14.96 4.33
CA LYS A 129 14.08 -14.94 4.94
C LYS A 129 14.03 -15.77 6.21
N ASP A 130 14.85 -16.80 6.28
CA ASP A 130 14.89 -17.75 7.41
C ASP A 130 13.50 -18.36 7.76
N GLY A 131 12.68 -18.61 6.73
CA GLY A 131 11.30 -19.09 6.87
C GLY A 131 10.25 -18.01 7.09
N ARG A 132 10.64 -16.81 7.48
CA ARG A 132 9.76 -15.67 7.75
C ARG A 132 9.29 -15.00 6.44
N LEU A 133 8.01 -14.72 6.36
CA LEU A 133 7.41 -13.99 5.24
C LEU A 133 7.84 -12.51 5.29
N GLU A 134 8.52 -12.06 4.25
CA GLU A 134 9.00 -10.68 4.11
C GLU A 134 8.41 -9.97 2.88
N GLY A 135 7.96 -10.74 1.88
CA GLY A 135 7.42 -10.15 0.66
C GLY A 135 6.56 -11.12 -0.15
N LEU A 136 5.99 -10.59 -1.21
CA LEU A 136 5.20 -11.35 -2.18
C LEU A 136 5.41 -10.78 -3.57
N ILE A 137 5.61 -11.62 -4.58
CA ILE A 137 5.57 -11.26 -5.99
C ILE A 137 4.42 -12.03 -6.63
N THR A 138 3.63 -11.36 -7.47
CA THR A 138 2.59 -12.00 -8.26
C THR A 138 2.81 -11.81 -9.76
N ILE A 139 2.19 -12.64 -10.60
CA ILE A 139 2.22 -12.46 -12.06
C ILE A 139 1.73 -11.05 -12.43
N LYS A 140 0.68 -10.57 -11.76
CA LYS A 140 0.13 -9.23 -12.01
C LYS A 140 1.13 -8.11 -11.71
N ASP A 141 2.02 -8.30 -10.72
CA ASP A 141 3.06 -7.32 -10.39
C ASP A 141 4.07 -7.22 -11.53
N ILE A 142 4.46 -8.36 -12.10
CA ILE A 142 5.39 -8.43 -13.24
C ILE A 142 4.74 -7.79 -14.47
N GLU A 143 3.50 -8.19 -14.80
CA GLU A 143 2.73 -7.60 -15.90
C GLU A 143 2.60 -6.08 -15.77
N LYS A 144 2.35 -5.55 -14.55
CA LYS A 144 2.24 -4.12 -14.31
C LYS A 144 3.56 -3.36 -14.49
N VAL A 145 4.68 -3.96 -14.17
CA VAL A 145 5.99 -3.33 -14.44
C VAL A 145 6.26 -3.23 -15.93
N ILE A 146 5.88 -4.25 -16.69
CA ILE A 146 6.02 -4.26 -18.16
C ILE A 146 5.06 -3.25 -18.80
N GLU A 147 3.79 -3.22 -18.33
CA GLU A 147 2.75 -2.31 -18.85
C GLU A 147 3.03 -0.84 -18.51
N PHE A 148 3.64 -0.56 -17.35
CA PHE A 148 3.89 0.79 -16.83
C PHE A 148 5.36 1.02 -16.44
N PRO A 149 6.30 1.00 -17.40
CA PRO A 149 7.73 1.12 -17.09
C PRO A 149 8.12 2.47 -16.47
N ASN A 150 7.33 3.51 -16.72
CA ASN A 150 7.56 4.88 -16.21
C ASN A 150 6.74 5.19 -14.93
N ALA A 151 6.19 4.20 -14.25
CA ALA A 151 5.40 4.43 -13.05
C ALA A 151 6.19 5.18 -11.97
N ALA A 152 5.57 6.22 -11.40
CA ALA A 152 6.14 6.97 -10.29
C ALA A 152 6.10 6.15 -9.00
N LYS A 153 7.27 5.81 -8.47
CA LYS A 153 7.45 4.89 -7.33
C LYS A 153 8.30 5.50 -6.24
N ASP A 154 8.08 5.05 -5.01
CA ASP A 154 8.96 5.32 -3.88
C ASP A 154 10.20 4.39 -3.90
N GLU A 155 11.10 4.57 -2.92
CA GLU A 155 12.32 3.76 -2.77
C GLU A 155 12.05 2.25 -2.52
N HIS A 156 10.83 1.91 -2.11
CA HIS A 156 10.36 0.52 -1.91
C HIS A 156 9.63 -0.05 -3.13
N GLY A 157 9.62 0.67 -4.26
CA GLY A 157 8.94 0.26 -5.49
C GLY A 157 7.42 0.40 -5.47
N ARG A 158 6.84 1.05 -4.44
CA ARG A 158 5.39 1.27 -4.32
C ARG A 158 4.98 2.56 -5.03
N LEU A 159 3.77 2.60 -5.59
CA LEU A 159 3.27 3.78 -6.28
C LEU A 159 3.23 5.02 -5.36
N LEU A 160 3.66 6.16 -5.88
CA LEU A 160 3.55 7.44 -5.20
C LEU A 160 2.10 7.90 -5.09
N VAL A 161 1.75 8.45 -3.94
CA VAL A 161 0.42 9.00 -3.65
C VAL A 161 0.51 10.26 -2.80
N ALA A 162 -0.24 11.27 -3.18
CA ALA A 162 -0.46 12.46 -2.37
C ALA A 162 -1.87 12.43 -1.76
N ALA A 163 -2.06 13.17 -0.67
CA ALA A 163 -3.37 13.38 -0.07
C ALA A 163 -3.57 14.83 0.37
N ALA A 164 -4.76 15.36 0.07
CA ALA A 164 -5.13 16.70 0.44
C ALA A 164 -5.52 16.79 1.92
N ILE A 165 -5.02 17.82 2.58
CA ILE A 165 -5.43 18.28 3.91
C ILE A 165 -5.90 19.73 3.85
N GLY A 166 -6.53 20.23 4.89
CA GLY A 166 -6.96 21.62 4.99
C GLY A 166 -6.26 22.34 6.14
N ILE A 167 -6.99 23.33 6.69
CA ILE A 167 -6.64 24.06 7.90
C ILE A 167 -7.81 23.97 8.91
N SER A 168 -8.57 22.87 8.85
CA SER A 168 -9.71 22.58 9.72
C SER A 168 -9.28 21.90 11.03
N LYS A 169 -10.22 21.76 11.97
CA LYS A 169 -9.94 21.17 13.30
C LYS A 169 -9.46 19.71 13.25
N ASP A 170 -9.78 18.98 12.17
CA ASP A 170 -9.39 17.59 11.97
C ASP A 170 -8.05 17.43 11.23
N THR A 171 -7.38 18.54 10.85
CA THR A 171 -6.18 18.50 10.00
C THR A 171 -5.06 17.68 10.63
N ASP A 172 -4.82 17.81 11.93
CA ASP A 172 -3.71 17.13 12.59
C ASP A 172 -3.94 15.62 12.67
N ILE A 173 -5.14 15.19 13.06
CA ILE A 173 -5.48 13.77 13.09
C ILE A 173 -5.49 13.16 11.68
N ARG A 174 -5.94 13.93 10.69
CA ARG A 174 -5.93 13.55 9.28
C ARG A 174 -4.50 13.38 8.77
N ALA A 175 -3.62 14.35 9.01
CA ALA A 175 -2.21 14.27 8.64
C ALA A 175 -1.52 13.05 9.29
N GLN A 176 -1.78 12.81 10.58
CA GLN A 176 -1.25 11.64 11.29
C GLN A 176 -1.69 10.34 10.60
N LYS A 177 -2.98 10.15 10.35
CA LYS A 177 -3.52 8.93 9.73
C LYS A 177 -3.01 8.71 8.31
N LEU A 178 -2.84 9.79 7.54
CA LEU A 178 -2.28 9.72 6.19
C LEU A 178 -0.80 9.33 6.21
N VAL A 179 -0.01 9.86 7.16
CA VAL A 179 1.41 9.49 7.34
C VAL A 179 1.52 8.02 7.79
N GLU A 180 0.70 7.58 8.75
CA GLU A 180 0.61 6.17 9.17
C GLU A 180 0.23 5.24 8.00
N ALA A 181 -0.62 5.71 7.07
CA ALA A 181 -0.99 4.99 5.86
C ALA A 181 0.11 4.98 4.77
N GLY A 182 1.19 5.73 4.96
CA GLY A 182 2.34 5.79 4.06
C GLY A 182 2.19 6.77 2.89
N VAL A 183 1.47 7.88 3.08
CA VAL A 183 1.40 8.96 2.08
C VAL A 183 2.79 9.52 1.77
N ASP A 184 3.09 9.81 0.51
CA ASP A 184 4.39 10.39 0.12
C ASP A 184 4.37 11.92 0.16
N VAL A 185 3.22 12.52 -0.11
CA VAL A 185 3.07 13.97 -0.19
C VAL A 185 1.78 14.42 0.49
N LEU A 186 1.87 15.35 1.41
CA LEU A 186 0.70 16.06 1.93
C LEU A 186 0.50 17.35 1.13
N VAL A 187 -0.77 17.66 0.82
CA VAL A 187 -1.13 18.85 0.06
C VAL A 187 -2.08 19.71 0.89
N ILE A 188 -1.60 20.85 1.38
CA ILE A 188 -2.47 21.87 2.01
C ILE A 188 -3.18 22.61 0.88
N ASP A 189 -4.42 22.17 0.60
CA ASP A 189 -5.23 22.69 -0.48
C ASP A 189 -6.27 23.69 0.04
N THR A 190 -6.06 24.96 -0.30
CA THR A 190 -6.92 26.08 0.10
C THR A 190 -7.15 27.05 -1.07
N ALA A 191 -8.28 27.76 -1.05
CA ALA A 191 -8.57 28.79 -2.06
C ALA A 191 -7.57 29.96 -2.01
N HIS A 192 -7.00 30.25 -0.82
CA HIS A 192 -6.06 31.36 -0.61
C HIS A 192 -4.92 30.92 0.31
N GLY A 193 -3.82 30.46 -0.30
CA GLY A 193 -2.66 29.92 0.41
C GLY A 193 -1.86 30.98 1.20
N HIS A 194 -1.85 32.25 0.75
CA HIS A 194 -1.17 33.33 1.44
C HIS A 194 -2.01 33.87 2.60
N SER A 195 -2.35 33.01 3.53
CA SER A 195 -3.03 33.39 4.76
C SER A 195 -2.21 32.92 5.98
N LYS A 196 -2.35 33.66 7.09
CA LYS A 196 -1.65 33.30 8.34
C LYS A 196 -1.93 31.85 8.75
N GLY A 197 -3.20 31.40 8.67
CA GLY A 197 -3.58 30.04 9.05
C GLY A 197 -2.91 28.96 8.19
N VAL A 198 -2.70 29.22 6.89
CA VAL A 198 -1.97 28.30 6.01
C VAL A 198 -0.49 28.29 6.33
N ILE A 199 0.12 29.45 6.51
CA ILE A 199 1.56 29.59 6.86
C ILE A 199 1.83 28.90 8.21
N ASP A 200 0.99 29.13 9.22
CA ASP A 200 1.11 28.48 10.53
C ASP A 200 0.96 26.96 10.41
N GLN A 201 0.04 26.47 9.57
CA GLN A 201 -0.15 25.04 9.34
C GLN A 201 1.06 24.40 8.60
N VAL A 202 1.65 25.09 7.62
CA VAL A 202 2.88 24.64 6.95
C VAL A 202 3.99 24.43 7.96
N LYS A 203 4.24 25.43 8.83
CA LYS A 203 5.25 25.34 9.91
C LYS A 203 4.96 24.18 10.86
N HIS A 204 3.69 24.00 11.24
CA HIS A 204 3.27 22.94 12.14
C HIS A 204 3.52 21.54 11.53
N ILE A 205 3.08 21.31 10.30
CA ILE A 205 3.26 20.02 9.59
C ILE A 205 4.77 19.74 9.38
N LYS A 206 5.55 20.71 8.92
CA LYS A 206 7.00 20.50 8.71
C LYS A 206 7.76 20.26 10.02
N LYS A 207 7.32 20.85 11.12
CA LYS A 207 7.90 20.57 12.44
C LYS A 207 7.54 19.16 12.94
N THR A 208 6.29 18.72 12.69
CA THR A 208 5.78 17.41 13.18
C THR A 208 6.27 16.26 12.32
N TYR A 209 6.34 16.45 10.99
CA TYR A 209 6.72 15.45 9.99
C TYR A 209 7.81 16.02 9.06
N PRO A 210 9.05 16.21 9.53
CA PRO A 210 10.12 16.89 8.78
C PRO A 210 10.45 16.21 7.45
N GLU A 211 10.32 14.88 7.37
CA GLU A 211 10.65 14.08 6.18
C GLU A 211 9.54 14.10 5.14
N ILE A 212 8.30 14.50 5.50
CA ILE A 212 7.20 14.46 4.54
C ILE A 212 7.33 15.59 3.51
N THR A 213 7.13 15.27 2.26
CA THR A 213 7.02 16.29 1.21
C THR A 213 5.69 17.02 1.37
N LEU A 214 5.76 18.36 1.41
CA LEU A 214 4.59 19.22 1.61
C LEU A 214 4.40 20.16 0.43
N VAL A 215 3.19 20.21 -0.10
CA VAL A 215 2.73 21.18 -1.11
C VAL A 215 1.69 22.07 -0.45
N ALA A 216 1.77 23.38 -0.64
CA ALA A 216 0.78 24.33 -0.13
C ALA A 216 0.34 25.32 -1.21
N GLY A 217 -0.94 25.64 -1.22
CA GLY A 217 -1.55 26.59 -2.17
C GLY A 217 -3.04 26.81 -1.89
N ASN A 218 -3.70 27.67 -2.75
CA ASN A 218 -3.17 28.22 -3.99
C ASN A 218 -2.43 29.55 -3.76
N VAL A 219 -1.46 29.86 -4.57
CA VAL A 219 -0.72 31.12 -4.56
C VAL A 219 -0.77 31.81 -5.93
N ALA A 220 -0.76 33.14 -5.93
CA ALA A 220 -0.81 33.96 -7.14
C ALA A 220 0.29 35.03 -7.20
N THR A 221 1.13 35.16 -6.16
CA THR A 221 2.17 36.19 -6.09
C THR A 221 3.52 35.60 -5.71
N ALA A 222 4.61 36.24 -6.13
CA ALA A 222 5.96 35.81 -5.75
C ALA A 222 6.19 35.92 -4.23
N GLU A 223 5.61 36.94 -3.58
CA GLU A 223 5.67 37.12 -2.12
C GLU A 223 5.04 35.94 -1.39
N ALA A 224 3.82 35.54 -1.77
CA ALA A 224 3.13 34.39 -1.20
C ALA A 224 3.93 33.10 -1.36
N THR A 225 4.55 32.89 -2.52
CA THR A 225 5.40 31.73 -2.78
C THR A 225 6.63 31.74 -1.87
N LYS A 226 7.27 32.91 -1.71
CA LYS A 226 8.44 33.08 -0.83
C LYS A 226 8.08 32.78 0.62
N ASP A 227 6.99 33.36 1.14
CA ASP A 227 6.58 33.21 2.53
C ASP A 227 6.22 31.75 2.86
N LEU A 228 5.58 31.03 1.92
CA LEU A 228 5.30 29.59 2.09
C LEU A 228 6.55 28.71 1.97
N PHE A 229 7.52 29.10 1.17
CA PHE A 229 8.78 28.39 1.02
C PHE A 229 9.68 28.56 2.26
N GLU A 230 9.64 29.71 2.90
CA GLU A 230 10.38 30.01 4.14
C GLU A 230 9.70 29.43 5.40
N ALA A 231 8.42 28.99 5.29
CA ALA A 231 7.66 28.44 6.39
C ALA A 231 7.95 26.95 6.63
#